data_e3442ca2f85b7154b3bc28f859d9ccd0
#
_entry.id   e3442ca2f85b7154b3bc28f859d9ccd0
#
_cell.length_a   1.000
_cell.length_b   1.000
_cell.length_c   1.000
_cell.angle_alpha   90.00
_cell.angle_beta   90.00
_cell.angle_gamma   90.00
#
_symmetry.space_group_name_H-M   'P 1'
#
loop_
_entity.id
_entity.type
_entity.pdbx_description
1 polymer ?
#
loop_
_entity_poly.entity_id
_entity_poly.type
_entity_poly.pdbx_seq_one_letter_code
_entity_poly.pdbx_strand_id
1 'polypeptide(L)'
;NGMKIHTRNDKAKSAQKAVMEFLLINHPLDCPICDQGGECELQDVAMEYGTDVSKFNLGKRIVADKGIGALIQTDMTRCIHCTRCVRFGAEVAGIVEMGGTGRGEGVKIEPFLTEGIQSELSGNMIDVCPVGALTSKPFRYEARTWQMNAVETIARHDLVGSNIYTQTYRGKVKRVVARDNELVNETWISDRDRFSYEGLNHESRALHPKIKKNNKWQETSWEVALDFAISGLKKNAQNANQLGVLASKNSTLEEYYLMQKLARGFGSENIDYRLDKADL
;
A
#
# COMPACT_ATOMS: atom_id res chain seq x y z
N ASN A 1 -4.48 22.13 36.88
CA ASN A 1 -5.24 23.15 36.15
C ASN A 1 -4.66 24.54 36.43
N GLY A 2 -4.53 25.41 35.39
CA GLY A 2 -3.97 26.77 35.54
C GLY A 2 -2.50 26.91 35.09
N MET A 3 -1.87 25.85 34.63
CA MET A 3 -0.51 25.91 34.04
C MET A 3 -0.52 26.67 32.71
N LYS A 4 0.39 27.62 32.55
CA LYS A 4 0.61 28.34 31.28
C LYS A 4 1.72 27.64 30.50
N ILE A 5 1.40 27.19 29.29
CA ILE A 5 2.33 26.53 28.40
C ILE A 5 2.76 27.48 27.30
N HIS A 6 4.05 27.62 27.07
CA HIS A 6 4.64 28.45 26.03
C HIS A 6 5.47 27.56 25.07
N THR A 7 5.07 27.52 23.83
CA THR A 7 5.73 26.66 22.79
C THR A 7 6.70 27.43 21.89
N ARG A 8 6.67 28.77 21.92
CA ARG A 8 7.43 29.63 21.00
C ARG A 8 8.43 30.57 21.67
N ASN A 9 8.64 30.46 23.00
CA ASN A 9 9.68 31.22 23.66
C ASN A 9 11.07 30.72 23.36
N ASP A 10 12.11 31.48 23.64
CA ASP A 10 13.51 31.15 23.31
C ASP A 10 13.96 29.84 23.95
N LYS A 11 13.51 29.56 25.17
CA LYS A 11 13.82 28.31 25.87
C LYS A 11 13.21 27.10 25.16
N ALA A 12 11.97 27.19 24.72
CA ALA A 12 11.30 26.11 23.95
C ALA A 12 11.98 25.89 22.59
N LYS A 13 12.29 26.98 21.87
CA LYS A 13 13.01 26.90 20.58
C LYS A 13 14.41 26.30 20.73
N SER A 14 15.15 26.69 21.78
CA SER A 14 16.47 26.10 22.06
C SER A 14 16.36 24.61 22.37
N ALA A 15 15.37 24.18 23.12
CA ALA A 15 15.13 22.77 23.40
C ALA A 15 14.74 21.98 22.14
N GLN A 16 13.91 22.54 21.27
CA GLN A 16 13.53 21.93 19.98
C GLN A 16 14.77 21.71 19.10
N LYS A 17 15.64 22.72 18.98
CA LYS A 17 16.92 22.60 18.25
C LYS A 17 17.81 21.50 18.81
N ALA A 18 17.93 21.42 20.14
CA ALA A 18 18.73 20.38 20.78
C ALA A 18 18.15 18.96 20.54
N VAL A 19 16.84 18.81 20.57
CA VAL A 19 16.18 17.53 20.24
C VAL A 19 16.41 17.14 18.78
N MET A 20 16.31 18.10 17.85
CA MET A 20 16.58 17.84 16.44
C MET A 20 18.04 17.43 16.20
N GLU A 21 19.00 18.13 16.82
CA GLU A 21 20.41 17.75 16.76
C GLU A 21 20.62 16.32 17.29
N PHE A 22 19.97 15.97 18.40
CA PHE A 22 20.02 14.61 18.97
C PHE A 22 19.48 13.54 18.01
N LEU A 23 18.33 13.79 17.37
CA LEU A 23 17.76 12.85 16.39
C LEU A 23 18.67 12.66 15.16
N LEU A 24 19.38 13.71 14.76
CA LEU A 24 20.25 13.69 13.58
C LEU A 24 21.66 13.13 13.85
N ILE A 25 22.08 12.98 15.12
CA ILE A 25 23.42 12.48 15.48
C ILE A 25 23.78 11.20 14.71
N ASN A 26 22.90 10.20 14.73
CA ASN A 26 23.12 8.92 14.09
C ASN A 26 22.37 8.77 12.76
N HIS A 27 21.52 9.73 12.39
CA HIS A 27 20.78 9.65 11.13
C HIS A 27 21.72 9.80 9.93
N PRO A 28 21.71 8.87 8.94
CA PRO A 28 22.62 8.93 7.80
C PRO A 28 22.24 10.06 6.85
N LEU A 29 23.20 10.56 6.07
CA LEU A 29 23.00 11.59 5.03
C LEU A 29 22.48 10.99 3.73
N ASP A 30 21.44 10.17 3.82
CA ASP A 30 20.89 9.37 2.72
C ASP A 30 19.75 10.06 1.95
N CYS A 31 19.37 11.29 2.28
CA CYS A 31 18.22 11.94 1.64
C CYS A 31 18.21 11.85 0.11
N PRO A 32 19.33 11.97 -0.61
CA PRO A 32 19.37 11.82 -2.06
C PRO A 32 18.96 10.43 -2.58
N ILE A 33 19.17 9.39 -1.80
CA ILE A 33 18.86 7.98 -2.15
C ILE A 33 17.71 7.40 -1.31
N CYS A 34 17.16 8.16 -0.37
CA CYS A 34 16.07 7.73 0.50
C CYS A 34 14.73 8.00 -0.16
N ASP A 35 13.87 6.97 -0.30
CA ASP A 35 12.55 7.12 -0.92
C ASP A 35 11.59 8.00 -0.13
N GLN A 36 11.85 8.22 1.16
CA GLN A 36 11.09 9.16 1.99
C GLN A 36 11.42 10.64 1.67
N GLY A 37 12.46 10.92 0.89
CA GLY A 37 12.85 12.29 0.54
C GLY A 37 11.74 13.05 -0.18
N GLY A 38 11.29 14.18 0.39
CA GLY A 38 10.17 14.99 -0.08
C GLY A 38 8.83 14.73 0.63
N GLU A 39 8.76 13.70 1.48
CA GLU A 39 7.61 13.40 2.35
C GLU A 39 8.09 12.94 3.75
N CYS A 40 9.26 13.38 4.17
CA CYS A 40 9.91 12.95 5.42
C CYS A 40 9.66 13.95 6.54
N GLU A 41 8.89 13.55 7.56
CA GLU A 41 8.62 14.40 8.73
C GLU A 41 9.91 14.87 9.42
N LEU A 42 10.93 14.00 9.53
CA LEU A 42 12.20 14.38 10.12
C LEU A 42 12.91 15.47 9.31
N GLN A 43 12.84 15.39 7.98
CA GLN A 43 13.46 16.39 7.10
C GLN A 43 12.76 17.75 7.25
N ASP A 44 11.42 17.77 7.23
CA ASP A 44 10.63 18.99 7.35
C ASP A 44 10.84 19.67 8.70
N VAL A 45 10.78 18.91 9.79
CA VAL A 45 11.02 19.44 11.15
C VAL A 45 12.48 19.88 11.33
N ALA A 46 13.44 19.17 10.72
CA ALA A 46 14.84 19.57 10.76
C ALA A 46 15.10 20.89 10.01
N MET A 47 14.41 21.13 8.91
CA MET A 47 14.51 22.39 8.16
C MET A 47 13.90 23.57 8.95
N GLU A 48 12.81 23.34 9.69
CA GLU A 48 12.14 24.39 10.44
C GLU A 48 12.82 24.71 11.78
N TYR A 49 13.25 23.68 12.52
CA TYR A 49 13.74 23.80 13.91
C TYR A 49 15.18 23.40 14.11
N GLY A 50 15.83 22.84 13.11
CA GLY A 50 17.20 22.37 13.20
C GLY A 50 18.27 23.46 12.99
N THR A 51 19.50 23.01 12.79
CA THR A 51 20.65 23.83 12.40
C THR A 51 21.34 23.19 11.22
N ASP A 52 22.03 23.97 10.42
CA ASP A 52 22.81 23.55 9.25
C ASP A 52 24.20 22.97 9.60
N VAL A 53 24.59 23.07 10.86
CA VAL A 53 25.90 22.60 11.34
C VAL A 53 25.73 21.55 12.42
N SER A 54 26.34 20.37 12.22
CA SER A 54 26.45 19.34 13.26
C SER A 54 27.65 19.61 14.16
N LYS A 55 27.45 19.50 15.47
CA LYS A 55 28.49 19.51 16.47
C LYS A 55 29.10 18.12 16.76
N PHE A 56 28.50 17.09 16.14
CA PHE A 56 28.88 15.71 16.38
C PHE A 56 29.89 15.23 15.33
N ASN A 57 31.09 14.88 15.79
CA ASN A 57 32.21 14.53 14.94
C ASN A 57 32.62 13.04 14.98
N LEU A 58 31.85 12.21 15.72
CA LEU A 58 32.07 10.77 15.78
C LEU A 58 31.39 10.05 14.62
N GLY A 59 31.78 8.81 14.34
CA GLY A 59 31.14 7.98 13.33
C GLY A 59 29.69 7.71 13.68
N LYS A 60 28.80 7.76 12.66
CA LYS A 60 27.38 7.43 12.83
C LYS A 60 27.20 5.93 13.03
N ARG A 61 26.22 5.57 13.84
CA ARG A 61 25.83 4.17 14.06
C ARG A 61 25.32 3.54 12.77
N ILE A 62 25.70 2.30 12.52
CA ILE A 62 25.17 1.47 11.44
C ILE A 62 24.36 0.32 12.06
N VAL A 63 23.17 0.08 11.54
CA VAL A 63 22.29 -1.01 11.95
C VAL A 63 22.10 -1.95 10.78
N ALA A 64 22.34 -3.25 10.99
CA ALA A 64 22.09 -4.25 9.97
C ALA A 64 20.57 -4.38 9.73
N ASP A 65 20.20 -4.44 8.48
CA ASP A 65 18.82 -4.64 8.08
C ASP A 65 18.39 -6.10 8.25
N LYS A 66 17.16 -6.29 8.71
CA LYS A 66 16.53 -7.60 8.80
C LYS A 66 15.31 -7.58 7.88
N GLY A 67 15.23 -8.55 6.98
CA GLY A 67 14.09 -8.67 6.09
C GLY A 67 12.79 -8.87 6.88
N ILE A 68 11.75 -8.10 6.56
CA ILE A 68 10.45 -8.16 7.23
C ILE A 68 9.32 -8.60 6.30
N GLY A 69 9.65 -9.12 5.13
CA GLY A 69 8.69 -9.63 4.15
C GLY A 69 8.93 -9.14 2.74
N ALA A 70 7.95 -9.40 1.87
CA ALA A 70 8.02 -9.09 0.45
C ALA A 70 7.65 -7.64 0.12
N LEU A 71 6.87 -6.99 0.97
CA LEU A 71 6.22 -5.70 0.69
C LEU A 71 6.99 -4.49 1.21
N ILE A 72 7.67 -4.66 2.36
CA ILE A 72 8.33 -3.57 3.07
C ILE A 72 9.85 -3.72 2.98
N GLN A 73 10.50 -2.67 2.55
CA GLN A 73 11.96 -2.54 2.60
C GLN A 73 12.39 -1.87 3.89
N THR A 74 13.41 -2.43 4.50
CA THR A 74 14.04 -1.88 5.72
C THR A 74 15.35 -1.20 5.39
N ASP A 75 15.57 -0.04 6.00
CA ASP A 75 16.84 0.68 6.07
C ASP A 75 16.99 1.19 7.52
N MET A 76 17.25 0.27 8.45
CA MET A 76 17.10 0.50 9.89
C MET A 76 18.16 1.46 10.48
N THR A 77 19.23 1.75 9.77
CA THR A 77 20.15 2.84 10.11
C THR A 77 19.44 4.21 10.14
N ARG A 78 18.36 4.39 9.36
CA ARG A 78 17.53 5.61 9.32
C ARG A 78 16.49 5.69 10.44
N CYS A 79 16.28 4.59 11.19
CA CYS A 79 15.28 4.52 12.25
C CYS A 79 15.57 5.48 13.40
N ILE A 80 14.58 6.28 13.81
CA ILE A 80 14.66 7.23 14.94
C ILE A 80 14.04 6.69 16.23
N HIS A 81 13.71 5.40 16.29
CA HIS A 81 13.12 4.71 17.45
C HIS A 81 11.83 5.32 17.98
N CYS A 82 11.00 5.91 17.12
CA CYS A 82 9.72 6.53 17.49
C CYS A 82 8.64 5.51 17.90
N THR A 83 8.86 4.22 17.63
CA THR A 83 7.97 3.10 17.94
C THR A 83 6.60 3.13 17.26
N ARG A 84 6.31 4.05 16.33
CA ARG A 84 5.00 4.14 15.66
C ARG A 84 4.61 2.83 14.97
N CYS A 85 5.53 2.16 14.27
CA CYS A 85 5.29 0.88 13.61
C CYS A 85 4.95 -0.25 14.61
N VAL A 86 5.62 -0.28 15.76
CA VAL A 86 5.34 -1.25 16.83
C VAL A 86 3.94 -1.02 17.41
N ARG A 87 3.62 0.24 17.71
CA ARG A 87 2.30 0.62 18.22
C ARG A 87 1.20 0.37 17.22
N PHE A 88 1.42 0.66 15.94
CA PHE A 88 0.47 0.32 14.88
C PHE A 88 0.16 -1.18 14.87
N GLY A 89 1.19 -2.04 14.91
CA GLY A 89 0.99 -3.49 14.96
C GLY A 89 0.16 -3.93 16.16
N ALA A 90 0.46 -3.41 17.35
CA ALA A 90 -0.21 -3.80 18.58
C ALA A 90 -1.63 -3.22 18.74
N GLU A 91 -1.82 -1.95 18.40
CA GLU A 91 -3.03 -1.18 18.73
C GLU A 91 -4.05 -1.14 17.57
N VAL A 92 -3.59 -1.19 16.30
CA VAL A 92 -4.44 -1.10 15.11
C VAL A 92 -4.56 -2.44 14.40
N ALA A 93 -3.44 -3.07 14.05
CA ALA A 93 -3.46 -4.37 13.37
C ALA A 93 -3.79 -5.55 14.31
N GLY A 94 -3.69 -5.36 15.63
CA GLY A 94 -3.98 -6.38 16.64
C GLY A 94 -2.96 -7.52 16.70
N ILE A 95 -1.81 -7.38 16.02
CA ILE A 95 -0.76 -8.40 15.95
C ILE A 95 0.59 -7.79 16.33
N VAL A 96 1.23 -8.37 17.35
CA VAL A 96 2.54 -7.93 17.84
C VAL A 96 3.64 -8.73 17.17
N GLU A 97 4.06 -8.33 15.98
CA GLU A 97 5.11 -8.99 15.19
C GLU A 97 6.46 -8.28 15.29
N MET A 98 6.46 -7.00 15.65
CA MET A 98 7.66 -6.17 15.78
C MET A 98 7.80 -5.59 17.18
N GLY A 99 9.04 -5.33 17.57
CA GLY A 99 9.32 -4.67 18.85
C GLY A 99 10.75 -4.17 18.95
N GLY A 100 11.05 -3.57 20.10
CA GLY A 100 12.40 -3.15 20.44
C GLY A 100 13.20 -4.30 21.05
N THR A 101 14.34 -4.61 20.47
CA THR A 101 15.31 -5.56 21.00
C THR A 101 16.58 -4.85 21.44
N GLY A 102 17.33 -5.45 22.37
CA GLY A 102 18.53 -4.83 22.92
C GLY A 102 18.25 -3.77 23.98
N ARG A 103 19.28 -2.98 24.32
CA ARG A 103 19.20 -1.89 25.31
C ARG A 103 20.19 -0.76 25.00
N GLY A 104 19.91 0.43 25.53
CA GLY A 104 20.75 1.60 25.35
C GLY A 104 20.98 1.92 23.87
N GLU A 105 22.20 2.17 23.46
CA GLU A 105 22.57 2.44 22.06
C GLU A 105 22.37 1.24 21.13
N GLY A 106 22.29 0.03 21.68
CA GLY A 106 22.06 -1.21 20.95
C GLY A 106 20.58 -1.51 20.66
N VAL A 107 19.63 -0.65 21.04
CA VAL A 107 18.21 -0.85 20.74
C VAL A 107 18.00 -0.85 19.24
N LYS A 108 17.21 -1.83 18.76
CA LYS A 108 16.78 -1.97 17.37
C LYS A 108 15.30 -2.25 17.33
N ILE A 109 14.62 -1.74 16.32
CA ILE A 109 13.26 -2.13 16.00
C ILE A 109 13.34 -3.22 14.94
N GLU A 110 12.86 -4.41 15.26
CA GLU A 110 12.95 -5.56 14.37
C GLU A 110 11.80 -6.55 14.63
N PRO A 111 11.48 -7.45 13.68
CA PRO A 111 10.51 -8.52 13.92
C PRO A 111 11.06 -9.55 14.89
N PHE A 112 10.16 -10.12 15.70
CA PHE A 112 10.51 -11.18 16.66
C PHE A 112 10.77 -12.51 15.97
N LEU A 113 10.04 -12.78 14.88
CA LEU A 113 10.13 -14.02 14.11
C LEU A 113 10.93 -13.82 12.82
N THR A 114 11.50 -14.92 12.32
CA THR A 114 12.25 -14.93 11.06
C THR A 114 11.36 -14.86 9.82
N GLU A 115 10.10 -15.21 9.97
CA GLU A 115 9.10 -15.22 8.88
C GLU A 115 8.64 -13.83 8.44
N GLY A 116 9.03 -12.79 9.19
CA GLY A 116 8.65 -11.42 8.91
C GLY A 116 7.25 -11.08 9.41
N ILE A 117 6.65 -10.04 8.82
CA ILE A 117 5.32 -9.53 9.19
C ILE A 117 4.28 -10.20 8.30
N GLN A 118 3.26 -10.82 8.92
CA GLN A 118 2.19 -11.56 8.23
C GLN A 118 0.86 -10.80 8.18
N SER A 119 0.75 -9.69 8.90
CA SER A 119 -0.47 -8.87 8.90
C SER A 119 -0.83 -8.38 7.51
N GLU A 120 -2.08 -8.54 7.09
CA GLU A 120 -2.63 -7.99 5.85
C GLU A 120 -2.74 -6.45 5.84
N LEU A 121 -2.40 -5.81 6.95
CA LEU A 121 -2.33 -4.36 7.12
C LEU A 121 -0.89 -3.86 7.18
N SER A 122 0.10 -4.72 6.91
CA SER A 122 1.52 -4.44 7.13
C SER A 122 2.01 -3.19 6.40
N GLY A 123 1.50 -2.92 5.21
CA GLY A 123 1.87 -1.76 4.38
C GLY A 123 1.61 -0.40 5.04
N ASN A 124 0.68 -0.33 6.01
CA ASN A 124 0.46 0.91 6.76
C ASN A 124 1.66 1.28 7.66
N MET A 125 2.54 0.33 7.96
CA MET A 125 3.80 0.64 8.67
C MET A 125 4.71 1.56 7.85
N ILE A 126 4.56 1.59 6.53
CA ILE A 126 5.27 2.50 5.64
C ILE A 126 4.79 3.92 5.89
N ASP A 127 3.47 4.12 5.97
CA ASP A 127 2.85 5.43 6.11
C ASP A 127 3.08 6.03 7.51
N VAL A 128 3.03 5.21 8.56
CA VAL A 128 3.27 5.69 9.94
C VAL A 128 4.76 5.93 10.24
N CYS A 129 5.68 5.44 9.41
CA CYS A 129 7.10 5.64 9.60
C CYS A 129 7.48 7.08 9.18
N PRO A 130 7.92 7.95 10.13
CA PRO A 130 8.19 9.36 9.83
C PRO A 130 9.49 9.56 9.04
N VAL A 131 10.23 8.48 8.79
CA VAL A 131 11.53 8.49 8.11
C VAL A 131 11.62 7.33 7.13
N GLY A 132 12.62 7.31 6.26
CA GLY A 132 12.84 6.24 5.28
C GLY A 132 13.41 4.94 5.85
N ALA A 133 13.06 4.58 7.09
CA ALA A 133 13.46 3.31 7.69
C ALA A 133 12.59 2.14 7.22
N LEU A 134 11.31 2.39 6.95
CA LEU A 134 10.36 1.44 6.37
C LEU A 134 9.79 2.09 5.11
N THR A 135 10.01 1.46 3.96
CA THR A 135 9.57 1.99 2.66
C THR A 135 8.93 0.89 1.82
N SER A 136 8.18 1.27 0.79
CA SER A 136 7.56 0.31 -0.12
C SER A 136 8.62 -0.37 -0.97
N LYS A 137 8.71 -1.70 -0.90
CA LYS A 137 9.69 -2.48 -1.67
C LYS A 137 9.43 -2.43 -3.18
N PRO A 138 8.17 -2.57 -3.66
CA PRO A 138 7.85 -2.42 -5.08
C PRO A 138 8.08 -1.01 -5.64
N PHE A 139 7.95 0.02 -4.80
CA PHE A 139 8.12 1.41 -5.22
C PHE A 139 9.58 1.91 -5.10
N ARG A 140 10.49 1.10 -4.54
CA ARG A 140 11.85 1.52 -4.24
C ARG A 140 12.57 2.08 -5.46
N TYR A 141 13.03 3.34 -5.36
CA TYR A 141 13.76 4.10 -6.40
C TYR A 141 12.98 4.37 -7.70
N GLU A 142 11.67 4.22 -7.70
CA GLU A 142 10.84 4.38 -8.90
C GLU A 142 10.54 5.84 -9.28
N ALA A 143 10.24 6.67 -8.29
CA ALA A 143 9.93 8.09 -8.48
C ALA A 143 10.06 8.89 -7.19
N ARG A 144 10.10 10.21 -7.30
CA ARG A 144 9.98 11.13 -6.19
C ARG A 144 8.55 11.63 -6.05
N THR A 145 8.13 11.96 -4.83
CA THR A 145 6.77 12.41 -4.53
C THR A 145 6.32 13.55 -5.42
N TRP A 146 7.19 14.56 -5.61
CA TRP A 146 6.89 15.74 -6.45
C TRP A 146 6.86 15.48 -7.96
N GLN A 147 7.24 14.30 -8.40
CA GLN A 147 7.17 13.89 -9.81
C GLN A 147 5.86 13.20 -10.16
N MET A 148 5.09 12.82 -9.13
CA MET A 148 3.88 12.03 -9.29
C MET A 148 2.62 12.88 -9.24
N ASN A 149 1.63 12.49 -10.04
CA ASN A 149 0.27 13.02 -9.93
C ASN A 149 -0.56 12.09 -9.04
N ALA A 150 -1.19 12.63 -8.02
CA ALA A 150 -2.10 11.90 -7.14
C ALA A 150 -3.55 12.08 -7.63
N VAL A 151 -4.25 10.97 -7.82
CA VAL A 151 -5.66 10.95 -8.22
C VAL A 151 -6.46 10.27 -7.13
N GLU A 152 -7.49 10.96 -6.64
CA GLU A 152 -8.42 10.43 -5.65
C GLU A 152 -9.29 9.34 -6.26
N THR A 153 -9.41 8.21 -5.58
CA THR A 153 -10.26 7.10 -5.99
C THR A 153 -10.64 6.23 -4.79
N ILE A 154 -11.35 5.15 -5.06
CA ILE A 154 -11.82 4.19 -4.05
C ILE A 154 -11.15 2.85 -4.33
N ALA A 155 -10.78 2.13 -3.27
CA ALA A 155 -10.19 0.81 -3.36
C ALA A 155 -11.17 -0.17 -4.02
N ARG A 156 -10.62 -1.04 -4.87
CA ARG A 156 -11.41 -2.00 -5.66
C ARG A 156 -11.61 -3.34 -4.95
N HIS A 157 -10.77 -3.66 -3.99
CA HIS A 157 -10.65 -5.02 -3.46
C HIS A 157 -11.30 -5.21 -2.10
N ASP A 158 -11.85 -4.17 -1.50
CA ASP A 158 -12.60 -4.24 -0.26
C ASP A 158 -14.07 -3.83 -0.43
N LEU A 159 -14.91 -4.17 0.56
CA LEU A 159 -16.31 -3.79 0.62
C LEU A 159 -16.55 -2.51 1.44
N VAL A 160 -15.51 -2.01 2.09
CA VAL A 160 -15.56 -0.80 2.92
C VAL A 160 -15.62 0.45 2.05
N GLY A 161 -15.03 0.37 0.85
CA GLY A 161 -14.88 1.52 -0.04
C GLY A 161 -13.77 2.43 0.41
N SER A 162 -12.64 1.85 0.85
CA SER A 162 -11.47 2.57 1.35
C SER A 162 -11.04 3.64 0.36
N ASN A 163 -10.85 4.85 0.88
CA ASN A 163 -10.41 6.00 0.09
C ASN A 163 -8.91 5.94 -0.11
N ILE A 164 -8.46 6.11 -1.35
CA ILE A 164 -7.07 6.00 -1.73
C ILE A 164 -6.64 7.11 -2.69
N TYR A 165 -5.34 7.40 -2.71
CA TYR A 165 -4.68 8.11 -3.80
C TYR A 165 -3.95 7.12 -4.69
N THR A 166 -4.27 7.14 -5.97
CA THR A 166 -3.48 6.46 -6.99
C THR A 166 -2.44 7.43 -7.53
N GLN A 167 -1.17 7.15 -7.31
CA GLN A 167 -0.06 8.00 -7.71
C GLN A 167 0.57 7.50 -9.01
N THR A 168 0.59 8.38 -10.00
CA THR A 168 1.04 8.06 -11.35
C THR A 168 2.27 8.87 -11.77
N TYR A 169 3.17 8.22 -12.49
CA TYR A 169 4.32 8.86 -13.12
C TYR A 169 4.50 8.33 -14.55
N ARG A 170 4.63 9.24 -15.51
CA ARG A 170 4.77 8.90 -16.94
C ARG A 170 3.70 7.93 -17.44
N GLY A 171 2.43 8.17 -17.05
CA GLY A 171 1.29 7.36 -17.48
C GLY A 171 1.16 5.98 -16.83
N LYS A 172 2.00 5.66 -15.86
CA LYS A 172 1.93 4.38 -15.11
C LYS A 172 1.62 4.63 -13.64
N VAL A 173 0.80 3.78 -13.05
CA VAL A 173 0.60 3.74 -11.60
C VAL A 173 1.89 3.24 -10.96
N LYS A 174 2.42 4.02 -10.01
CA LYS A 174 3.67 3.71 -9.31
C LYS A 174 3.46 3.28 -7.88
N ARG A 175 2.47 3.86 -7.20
CA ARG A 175 2.04 3.41 -5.87
C ARG A 175 0.61 3.82 -5.59
N VAL A 176 0.04 3.17 -4.59
CA VAL A 176 -1.24 3.51 -3.98
C VAL A 176 -1.00 3.79 -2.51
N VAL A 177 -1.55 4.89 -2.00
CA VAL A 177 -1.48 5.28 -0.60
C VAL A 177 -2.87 5.59 -0.05
N ALA A 178 -3.04 5.51 1.26
CA ALA A 178 -4.29 5.84 1.90
C ALA A 178 -4.65 7.32 1.67
N ARG A 179 -5.93 7.60 1.57
CA ARG A 179 -6.52 8.92 1.66
C ARG A 179 -7.38 8.99 2.91
N ASP A 180 -7.17 10.02 3.70
CA ASP A 180 -7.88 10.20 4.96
C ASP A 180 -9.38 10.33 4.74
N ASN A 181 -10.16 9.51 5.41
CA ASN A 181 -11.60 9.60 5.52
C ASN A 181 -12.06 8.99 6.85
N GLU A 182 -12.29 9.86 7.85
CA GLU A 182 -12.70 9.49 9.20
C GLU A 182 -13.97 8.60 9.26
N LEU A 183 -14.85 8.69 8.26
CA LEU A 183 -16.11 7.97 8.24
C LEU A 183 -16.01 6.59 7.60
N VAL A 184 -14.93 6.27 6.89
CA VAL A 184 -14.80 5.05 6.08
C VAL A 184 -13.61 4.22 6.50
N ASN A 185 -12.40 4.69 6.25
CA ASN A 185 -11.16 3.94 6.47
C ASN A 185 -10.17 4.68 7.38
N GLU A 186 -10.58 5.79 8.00
CA GLU A 186 -9.67 6.68 8.70
C GLU A 186 -8.46 7.03 7.82
N THR A 187 -7.32 6.39 8.04
CA THR A 187 -6.11 6.52 7.23
C THR A 187 -5.53 5.14 6.84
N TRP A 188 -6.29 4.06 7.06
CA TRP A 188 -5.79 2.69 6.89
C TRP A 188 -6.30 2.05 5.61
N ILE A 189 -5.45 1.26 4.95
CA ILE A 189 -5.82 0.42 3.80
C ILE A 189 -5.16 -0.95 3.90
N SER A 190 -5.78 -1.95 3.27
CA SER A 190 -5.22 -3.30 3.22
C SER A 190 -3.99 -3.35 2.28
N ASP A 191 -3.13 -4.33 2.50
CA ASP A 191 -1.98 -4.59 1.63
C ASP A 191 -2.45 -4.95 0.21
N ARG A 192 -3.59 -5.63 0.10
CA ARG A 192 -4.21 -5.92 -1.19
C ARG A 192 -4.55 -4.64 -1.96
N ASP A 193 -5.17 -3.65 -1.31
CA ASP A 193 -5.51 -2.39 -1.96
C ASP A 193 -4.28 -1.58 -2.30
N ARG A 194 -3.27 -1.63 -1.43
CA ARG A 194 -2.01 -0.91 -1.62
C ARG A 194 -1.17 -1.42 -2.77
N PHE A 195 -1.09 -2.73 -2.97
CA PHE A 195 -0.12 -3.35 -3.89
C PHE A 195 -0.74 -3.99 -5.13
N SER A 196 -2.07 -4.13 -5.20
CA SER A 196 -2.75 -4.77 -6.35
C SER A 196 -2.52 -4.07 -7.69
N TYR A 197 -2.09 -2.81 -7.69
CA TYR A 197 -1.76 -2.07 -8.91
C TYR A 197 -0.63 -2.71 -9.74
N GLU A 198 0.23 -3.53 -9.14
CA GLU A 198 1.28 -4.25 -9.86
C GLU A 198 0.70 -5.16 -10.95
N GLY A 199 -0.48 -5.73 -10.71
CA GLY A 199 -1.22 -6.51 -11.70
C GLY A 199 -1.61 -5.74 -12.97
N LEU A 200 -1.66 -4.39 -12.92
CA LEU A 200 -1.97 -3.58 -14.10
C LEU A 200 -0.90 -3.68 -15.21
N ASN A 201 0.34 -3.89 -14.82
CA ASN A 201 1.48 -3.93 -15.72
C ASN A 201 2.07 -5.35 -15.88
N HIS A 202 1.42 -6.36 -15.28
CA HIS A 202 1.91 -7.72 -15.35
C HIS A 202 1.75 -8.29 -16.76
N GLU A 203 2.75 -9.01 -17.25
CA GLU A 203 2.79 -9.57 -18.62
C GLU A 203 1.68 -10.60 -18.91
N SER A 204 1.14 -11.27 -17.88
CA SER A 204 -0.01 -12.18 -18.03
C SER A 204 -1.35 -11.47 -18.23
N ARG A 205 -1.39 -10.13 -18.15
CA ARG A 205 -2.62 -9.36 -18.35
C ARG A 205 -3.07 -9.44 -19.81
N ALA A 206 -4.31 -9.81 -20.03
CA ALA A 206 -4.91 -9.80 -21.35
C ALA A 206 -5.15 -8.34 -21.81
N LEU A 207 -4.41 -7.88 -22.82
CA LEU A 207 -4.52 -6.53 -23.37
C LEU A 207 -5.49 -6.45 -24.56
N HIS A 208 -5.70 -7.58 -25.25
CA HIS A 208 -6.56 -7.68 -26.41
C HIS A 208 -7.51 -8.87 -26.28
N PRO A 209 -8.69 -8.80 -26.91
CA PRO A 209 -9.60 -9.95 -26.98
C PRO A 209 -8.92 -11.14 -27.67
N LYS A 210 -9.19 -12.35 -27.19
CA LYS A 210 -8.66 -13.59 -27.76
C LYS A 210 -9.77 -14.61 -27.95
N ILE A 211 -9.77 -15.29 -29.08
CA ILE A 211 -10.66 -16.44 -29.37
C ILE A 211 -9.81 -17.70 -29.48
N LYS A 212 -10.37 -18.84 -29.06
CA LYS A 212 -9.71 -20.14 -29.17
C LYS A 212 -10.20 -20.86 -30.42
N LYS A 213 -9.35 -20.99 -31.44
CA LYS A 213 -9.60 -21.78 -32.65
C LYS A 213 -8.56 -22.90 -32.77
N ASN A 214 -9.01 -24.10 -33.06
CA ASN A 214 -8.14 -25.27 -33.21
C ASN A 214 -7.16 -25.44 -32.03
N ASN A 215 -7.66 -25.27 -30.82
CA ASN A 215 -6.93 -25.36 -29.55
C ASN A 215 -5.80 -24.30 -29.37
N LYS A 216 -5.75 -23.25 -30.20
CA LYS A 216 -4.79 -22.16 -30.10
C LYS A 216 -5.52 -20.83 -29.86
N TRP A 217 -4.99 -20.03 -28.95
CA TRP A 217 -5.46 -18.66 -28.71
C TRP A 217 -4.98 -17.73 -29.82
N GLN A 218 -5.89 -16.96 -30.39
CA GLN A 218 -5.63 -15.97 -31.43
C GLN A 218 -6.19 -14.62 -31.01
N GLU A 219 -5.39 -13.58 -31.12
CA GLU A 219 -5.84 -12.20 -30.90
C GLU A 219 -6.81 -11.79 -32.01
N THR A 220 -7.80 -10.98 -31.65
CA THR A 220 -8.86 -10.56 -32.56
C THR A 220 -9.43 -9.18 -32.16
N SER A 221 -10.33 -8.63 -32.97
CA SER A 221 -11.06 -7.41 -32.61
C SER A 221 -12.16 -7.73 -31.60
N TRP A 222 -12.64 -6.70 -30.89
CA TRP A 222 -13.79 -6.82 -29.99
C TRP A 222 -15.05 -7.31 -30.69
N GLU A 223 -15.31 -6.79 -31.89
CA GLU A 223 -16.47 -7.17 -32.71
C GLU A 223 -16.48 -8.69 -32.99
N VAL A 224 -15.40 -9.22 -33.52
CA VAL A 224 -15.27 -10.65 -33.82
C VAL A 224 -15.33 -11.50 -32.55
N ALA A 225 -14.73 -11.04 -31.43
CA ALA A 225 -14.78 -11.75 -30.16
C ALA A 225 -16.22 -11.82 -29.59
N LEU A 226 -16.96 -10.71 -29.65
CA LEU A 226 -18.34 -10.64 -29.19
C LEU A 226 -19.27 -11.50 -30.05
N ASP A 227 -19.14 -11.45 -31.38
CA ASP A 227 -19.92 -12.30 -32.28
C ASP A 227 -19.66 -13.79 -32.04
N PHE A 228 -18.40 -14.15 -31.81
CA PHE A 228 -18.01 -15.50 -31.44
C PHE A 228 -18.64 -15.95 -30.12
N ALA A 229 -18.59 -15.09 -29.09
CA ALA A 229 -19.18 -15.37 -27.78
C ALA A 229 -20.71 -15.49 -27.85
N ILE A 230 -21.39 -14.53 -28.51
CA ILE A 230 -22.86 -14.53 -28.68
C ILE A 230 -23.32 -15.78 -29.43
N SER A 231 -22.64 -16.13 -30.54
CA SER A 231 -22.96 -17.33 -31.32
C SER A 231 -22.76 -18.60 -30.50
N GLY A 232 -21.67 -18.65 -29.71
CA GLY A 232 -21.40 -19.75 -28.79
C GLY A 232 -22.46 -19.89 -27.69
N LEU A 233 -22.86 -18.79 -27.06
CA LEU A 233 -23.92 -18.78 -26.06
C LEU A 233 -25.26 -19.24 -26.63
N LYS A 234 -25.70 -18.67 -27.76
CA LYS A 234 -26.94 -19.06 -28.42
C LYS A 234 -26.98 -20.54 -28.81
N LYS A 235 -25.85 -21.09 -29.25
CA LYS A 235 -25.73 -22.50 -29.62
C LYS A 235 -25.80 -23.44 -28.42
N ASN A 236 -25.14 -23.08 -27.31
CA ASN A 236 -24.93 -23.97 -26.17
C ASN A 236 -25.94 -23.76 -25.05
N ALA A 237 -26.57 -22.59 -24.93
CA ALA A 237 -27.57 -22.28 -23.92
C ALA A 237 -28.99 -22.51 -24.44
N GLN A 238 -29.27 -23.65 -25.09
CA GLN A 238 -30.62 -24.02 -25.56
C GLN A 238 -31.55 -24.41 -24.41
N ASN A 239 -30.99 -24.80 -23.27
CA ASN A 239 -31.69 -25.08 -22.03
C ASN A 239 -31.20 -24.16 -20.94
N ALA A 240 -32.10 -23.56 -20.18
CA ALA A 240 -31.81 -22.66 -19.06
C ALA A 240 -30.76 -23.25 -18.07
N ASN A 241 -30.83 -24.55 -17.83
CA ASN A 241 -29.93 -25.28 -16.93
C ASN A 241 -28.50 -25.47 -17.46
N GLN A 242 -28.22 -25.13 -18.72
CA GLN A 242 -26.90 -25.29 -19.35
C GLN A 242 -26.06 -24.02 -19.22
N LEU A 243 -26.65 -22.92 -18.77
CA LEU A 243 -25.98 -21.66 -18.54
C LEU A 243 -25.85 -21.40 -17.05
N GLY A 244 -24.65 -21.13 -16.59
CA GLY A 244 -24.36 -20.63 -15.25
C GLY A 244 -23.49 -19.36 -15.33
N VAL A 245 -23.70 -18.45 -14.42
CA VAL A 245 -22.90 -17.24 -14.23
C VAL A 245 -22.22 -17.30 -12.87
N LEU A 246 -20.89 -17.25 -12.89
CA LEU A 246 -20.08 -17.13 -11.69
C LEU A 246 -19.38 -15.77 -11.73
N ALA A 247 -19.87 -14.83 -10.93
CA ALA A 247 -19.36 -13.47 -10.89
C ALA A 247 -18.15 -13.35 -9.95
N SER A 248 -17.28 -12.39 -10.22
CA SER A 248 -16.18 -12.06 -9.31
C SER A 248 -16.69 -11.26 -8.11
N LYS A 249 -16.17 -11.54 -6.91
CA LYS A 249 -16.44 -10.71 -5.71
C LYS A 249 -15.99 -9.25 -5.85
N ASN A 250 -15.14 -8.96 -6.82
CA ASN A 250 -14.65 -7.61 -7.11
C ASN A 250 -15.41 -6.93 -8.26
N SER A 251 -16.54 -7.51 -8.69
CA SER A 251 -17.39 -6.90 -9.72
C SER A 251 -18.17 -5.70 -9.17
N THR A 252 -18.40 -4.71 -10.03
CA THR A 252 -19.23 -3.56 -9.68
C THR A 252 -20.73 -3.94 -9.64
N LEU A 253 -21.54 -3.10 -9.03
CA LEU A 253 -22.99 -3.31 -8.98
C LEU A 253 -23.59 -3.38 -10.39
N GLU A 254 -23.10 -2.57 -11.32
CA GLU A 254 -23.52 -2.56 -12.72
C GLU A 254 -23.15 -3.87 -13.42
N GLU A 255 -21.96 -4.41 -13.16
CA GLU A 255 -21.54 -5.71 -13.70
C GLU A 255 -22.44 -6.83 -13.19
N TYR A 256 -22.75 -6.88 -11.89
CA TYR A 256 -23.69 -7.85 -11.31
C TYR A 256 -25.07 -7.73 -11.94
N TYR A 257 -25.58 -6.51 -12.09
CA TYR A 257 -26.87 -6.28 -12.72
C TYR A 257 -26.91 -6.78 -14.17
N LEU A 258 -25.88 -6.47 -14.96
CA LEU A 258 -25.78 -6.90 -16.35
C LEU A 258 -25.64 -8.42 -16.48
N MET A 259 -24.82 -9.04 -15.62
CA MET A 259 -24.67 -10.51 -15.60
C MET A 259 -25.99 -11.20 -15.25
N GLN A 260 -26.72 -10.70 -14.25
CA GLN A 260 -28.04 -11.20 -13.89
C GLN A 260 -29.04 -11.05 -15.06
N LYS A 261 -29.06 -9.86 -15.68
CA LYS A 261 -29.95 -9.59 -16.82
C LYS A 261 -29.65 -10.50 -18.02
N LEU A 262 -28.37 -10.75 -18.28
CA LEU A 262 -27.92 -11.67 -19.32
C LEU A 262 -28.35 -13.11 -19.02
N ALA A 263 -28.11 -13.63 -17.83
CA ALA A 263 -28.47 -14.99 -17.44
C ALA A 263 -29.96 -15.21 -17.54
N ARG A 264 -30.78 -14.33 -16.97
CA ARG A 264 -32.25 -14.40 -17.01
C ARG A 264 -32.80 -14.20 -18.41
N GLY A 265 -32.11 -13.44 -19.28
CA GLY A 265 -32.45 -13.32 -20.69
C GLY A 265 -32.36 -14.65 -21.48
N PHE A 266 -31.50 -15.57 -21.00
CA PHE A 266 -31.42 -16.96 -21.47
C PHE A 266 -32.28 -17.93 -20.66
N GLY A 267 -33.09 -17.43 -19.71
CA GLY A 267 -33.93 -18.24 -18.84
C GLY A 267 -33.22 -18.94 -17.68
N SER A 268 -31.96 -18.62 -17.42
CA SER A 268 -31.20 -19.25 -16.35
C SER A 268 -31.28 -18.46 -15.04
N GLU A 269 -31.48 -19.19 -13.93
CA GLU A 269 -31.37 -18.71 -12.55
C GLU A 269 -30.05 -19.15 -11.85
N ASN A 270 -29.14 -19.83 -12.59
CA ASN A 270 -27.89 -20.34 -12.06
C ASN A 270 -26.86 -19.21 -11.98
N ILE A 271 -26.94 -18.38 -10.94
CA ILE A 271 -26.06 -17.23 -10.73
C ILE A 271 -25.46 -17.33 -9.33
N ASP A 272 -24.14 -17.26 -9.25
CA ASP A 272 -23.40 -17.21 -7.98
C ASP A 272 -22.18 -16.26 -8.09
N TYR A 273 -21.69 -15.79 -6.94
CA TYR A 273 -20.49 -14.96 -6.83
C TYR A 273 -19.48 -15.51 -5.82
N ARG A 274 -19.82 -16.61 -5.15
CA ARG A 274 -18.98 -17.22 -4.11
C ARG A 274 -17.92 -18.10 -4.76
N LEU A 275 -16.75 -17.54 -4.99
CA LEU A 275 -15.59 -18.26 -5.51
C LEU A 275 -14.81 -18.96 -4.41
N ASP A 276 -14.85 -18.42 -3.20
CA ASP A 276 -14.15 -18.93 -2.04
C ASP A 276 -15.16 -19.45 -1.00
N LYS A 277 -14.76 -20.45 -0.22
CA LYS A 277 -15.50 -20.82 1.00
C LYS A 277 -15.42 -19.65 1.97
N ALA A 278 -16.54 -19.10 2.38
CA ALA A 278 -16.57 -18.22 3.53
C ALA A 278 -16.44 -19.11 4.78
N ASP A 279 -15.49 -18.84 5.64
CA ASP A 279 -15.51 -19.30 7.00
C ASP A 279 -16.64 -18.55 7.70
N LEU A 280 -17.73 -19.27 7.97
CA LEU A 280 -18.89 -18.79 8.71
C LEU A 280 -18.69 -19.09 10.20
#